data_bd98ad587486f0ac6b8448fbaa537da0
#
_entry.id   bd98ad587486f0ac6b8448fbaa537da0
#
_cell.length_a   1.000
_cell.length_b   1.000
_cell.length_c   1.000
_cell.angle_alpha   90.00
_cell.angle_beta   90.00
_cell.angle_gamma   90.00
#
_symmetry.space_group_name_H-M   'P 1'
#
loop_
_entity.id
_entity.type
_entity.pdbx_description
1 polymer ?
#
loop_
_entity_poly.entity_id
_entity_poly.type
_entity_poly.pdbx_seq_one_letter_code
_entity_poly.pdbx_strand_id
1 'polypeptide(L)'
;FVICTLTALVILVSGNIDLETGRCLSSLEGTALVISAFSSSMGSVAAIFVSVSSLLFSFTTILGWSQYGIKACEYIFGVSSAAVYRFVFVLFTVIGATVSLKAAWDISDIFNGLMALPNLVGLFFLAPKVKEITGKYTGKRLNLSE
;
A
#
# COMPACT_ATOMS: atom_id res chain seq x y z
N PHE A 1 6.45 -4.26 7.55
CA PHE A 1 6.36 -5.37 8.50
C PHE A 1 6.06 -4.88 9.92
N VAL A 2 6.91 -4.07 10.55
CA VAL A 2 6.79 -3.69 11.98
C VAL A 2 5.43 -3.07 12.29
N ILE A 3 5.00 -2.06 11.55
CA ILE A 3 3.73 -1.34 11.82
C ILE A 3 2.53 -2.27 11.64
N CYS A 4 2.48 -3.03 10.54
CA CYS A 4 1.36 -3.95 10.29
C CYS A 4 1.29 -5.06 11.36
N THR A 5 2.44 -5.61 11.77
CA THR A 5 2.50 -6.63 12.82
C THR A 5 2.03 -6.07 14.16
N LEU A 6 2.49 -4.88 14.55
CA LEU A 6 2.03 -4.24 15.79
C LEU A 6 0.53 -3.96 15.77
N THR A 7 0.00 -3.43 14.68
CA THR A 7 -1.44 -3.18 14.54
C THR A 7 -2.24 -4.48 14.64
N ALA A 8 -1.80 -5.54 13.96
CA ALA A 8 -2.44 -6.84 14.04
C ALA A 8 -2.42 -7.41 15.46
N LEU A 9 -1.28 -7.34 16.15
CA LEU A 9 -1.16 -7.80 17.54
C LEU A 9 -2.08 -7.02 18.48
N VAL A 10 -2.17 -5.69 18.33
CA VAL A 10 -3.07 -4.87 19.15
C VAL A 10 -4.52 -5.27 18.92
N ILE A 11 -4.94 -5.50 17.68
CA ILE A 11 -6.30 -5.94 17.36
C ILE A 11 -6.59 -7.32 17.97
N LEU A 12 -5.66 -8.26 17.88
CA LEU A 12 -5.80 -9.61 18.43
C LEU A 12 -5.91 -9.60 19.96
N VAL A 13 -5.10 -8.79 20.65
CA VAL A 13 -5.08 -8.72 22.11
C VAL A 13 -6.24 -7.88 22.66
N SER A 14 -6.83 -6.98 21.85
CA SER A 14 -7.93 -6.12 22.28
C SER A 14 -9.26 -6.83 22.54
N GLY A 15 -9.37 -8.12 22.22
CA GLY A 15 -10.61 -8.90 22.36
C GLY A 15 -11.69 -8.54 21.32
N ASN A 16 -11.36 -7.80 20.27
CA ASN A 16 -12.28 -7.48 19.18
C ASN A 16 -12.43 -8.62 18.15
N ILE A 17 -11.56 -9.63 18.24
CA ILE A 17 -11.57 -10.81 17.36
C ILE A 17 -11.70 -12.06 18.24
N ASP A 18 -12.61 -12.94 17.85
CA ASP A 18 -12.67 -14.28 18.36
C ASP A 18 -11.51 -15.11 17.80
N LEU A 19 -10.60 -15.53 18.66
CA LEU A 19 -9.39 -16.25 18.28
C LEU A 19 -9.67 -17.67 17.78
N GLU A 20 -10.83 -18.26 18.16
CA GLU A 20 -11.19 -19.61 17.72
C GLU A 20 -11.79 -19.61 16.31
N THR A 21 -12.62 -18.62 16.00
CA THR A 21 -13.32 -18.53 14.71
C THR A 21 -12.65 -17.57 13.72
N GLY A 22 -11.72 -16.73 14.19
CA GLY A 22 -11.07 -15.69 13.38
C GLY A 22 -12.02 -14.57 12.95
N ARG A 23 -13.20 -14.48 13.54
CA ARG A 23 -14.21 -13.47 13.17
C ARG A 23 -14.16 -12.25 14.09
N CYS A 24 -14.38 -11.08 13.49
CA CYS A 24 -14.57 -9.87 14.27
C CYS A 24 -15.88 -9.98 15.09
N LEU A 25 -15.77 -9.76 16.40
CA LEU A 25 -16.93 -9.71 17.31
C LEU A 25 -17.74 -8.42 17.13
N SER A 26 -17.13 -7.39 16.58
CA SER A 26 -17.77 -6.11 16.25
C SER A 26 -18.00 -6.02 14.72
N SER A 27 -19.05 -5.30 14.32
CA SER A 27 -19.30 -4.95 12.92
C SER A 27 -18.37 -3.84 12.40
N LEU A 28 -17.29 -3.53 13.15
CA LEU A 28 -16.35 -2.48 12.81
C LEU A 28 -15.31 -3.01 11.80
N GLU A 29 -15.01 -2.19 10.79
CA GLU A 29 -14.04 -2.52 9.75
C GLU A 29 -13.02 -1.38 9.58
N GLY A 30 -11.84 -1.72 9.04
CA GLY A 30 -10.80 -0.76 8.69
C GLY A 30 -10.32 0.07 9.89
N THR A 31 -10.25 1.39 9.72
CA THR A 31 -9.71 2.30 10.76
C THR A 31 -10.55 2.32 12.03
N ALA A 32 -11.87 2.10 11.94
CA ALA A 32 -12.74 2.06 13.10
C ALA A 32 -12.41 0.90 14.05
N LEU A 33 -12.08 -0.27 13.50
CA LEU A 33 -11.62 -1.42 14.28
C LEU A 33 -10.29 -1.13 14.99
N VAL A 34 -9.35 -0.48 14.30
CA VAL A 34 -8.05 -0.08 14.88
C VAL A 34 -8.27 0.90 16.02
N ILE A 35 -9.09 1.93 15.83
CA ILE A 35 -9.42 2.91 16.88
C ILE A 35 -10.03 2.22 18.10
N SER A 36 -10.99 1.31 17.89
CA SER A 36 -11.61 0.53 18.97
C SER A 36 -10.57 -0.29 19.74
N ALA A 37 -9.68 -0.98 19.04
CA ALA A 37 -8.64 -1.80 19.64
C ALA A 37 -7.65 -0.98 20.48
N PHE A 38 -7.19 0.15 19.98
CA PHE A 38 -6.30 1.02 20.76
C PHE A 38 -7.03 1.72 21.92
N SER A 39 -8.28 2.08 21.74
CA SER A 39 -9.07 2.75 22.79
C SER A 39 -9.39 1.83 23.96
N SER A 40 -9.53 0.53 23.74
CA SER A 40 -9.73 -0.45 24.81
C SER A 40 -8.56 -0.52 25.79
N SER A 41 -7.33 -0.25 25.30
CA SER A 41 -6.10 -0.33 26.11
C SER A 41 -5.64 1.03 26.64
N MET A 42 -5.79 2.11 25.85
CA MET A 42 -5.23 3.43 26.14
C MET A 42 -6.28 4.53 26.35
N GLY A 43 -7.57 4.19 26.27
CA GLY A 43 -8.67 5.14 26.47
C GLY A 43 -8.88 6.11 25.30
N SER A 44 -9.62 7.19 25.53
CA SER A 44 -10.04 8.16 24.51
C SER A 44 -8.89 8.92 23.84
N VAL A 45 -7.75 9.05 24.50
CA VAL A 45 -6.55 9.70 23.94
C VAL A 45 -6.02 8.90 22.74
N ALA A 46 -6.08 7.56 22.81
CA ALA A 46 -5.67 6.70 21.71
C ALA A 46 -6.54 6.90 20.47
N ALA A 47 -7.84 7.10 20.64
CA ALA A 47 -8.76 7.37 19.54
C ALA A 47 -8.35 8.61 18.74
N ILE A 48 -8.04 9.70 19.43
CA ILE A 48 -7.59 10.95 18.80
C ILE A 48 -6.25 10.75 18.11
N PHE A 49 -5.30 10.11 18.78
CA PHE A 49 -3.96 9.87 18.24
C PHE A 49 -4.01 9.02 16.97
N VAL A 50 -4.74 7.90 16.99
CA VAL A 50 -4.87 7.01 15.82
C VAL A 50 -5.60 7.72 14.69
N SER A 51 -6.65 8.50 14.97
CA SER A 51 -7.39 9.23 13.94
C SER A 51 -6.52 10.27 13.24
N VAL A 52 -5.79 11.09 14.01
CA VAL A 52 -4.88 12.10 13.45
C VAL A 52 -3.74 11.46 12.67
N SER A 53 -3.15 10.40 13.21
CA SER A 53 -2.08 9.65 12.54
C SER A 53 -2.55 9.03 11.22
N SER A 54 -3.75 8.43 11.21
CA SER A 54 -4.35 7.85 9.99
C SER A 54 -4.63 8.92 8.93
N LEU A 55 -5.13 10.09 9.35
CA LEU A 55 -5.37 11.21 8.44
C LEU A 55 -4.06 11.69 7.79
N LEU A 56 -3.02 11.91 8.59
CA LEU A 56 -1.71 12.34 8.09
C LEU A 56 -1.08 11.29 7.18
N PHE A 57 -1.20 10.01 7.54
CA PHE A 57 -0.67 8.91 6.74
C PHE A 57 -1.39 8.79 5.40
N SER A 58 -2.70 8.88 5.38
CA SER A 58 -3.50 8.88 4.15
C SER A 58 -3.15 10.06 3.25
N PHE A 59 -3.01 11.25 3.82
CA PHE A 59 -2.64 12.45 3.08
C PHE A 59 -1.26 12.31 2.42
N THR A 60 -0.25 11.88 3.17
CA THR A 60 1.11 11.67 2.64
C THR A 60 1.14 10.57 1.58
N THR A 61 0.35 9.52 1.74
CA THR A 61 0.21 8.44 0.76
C THR A 61 -0.38 8.94 -0.55
N ILE A 62 -1.46 9.73 -0.50
CA ILE A 62 -2.07 10.35 -1.70
C ILE A 62 -1.05 11.23 -2.43
N LEU A 63 -0.28 12.04 -1.70
CA LEU A 63 0.76 12.88 -2.30
C LEU A 63 1.86 12.04 -2.96
N GLY A 64 2.34 11.00 -2.28
CA GLY A 64 3.38 10.10 -2.80
C GLY A 64 2.94 9.39 -4.08
N TRP A 65 1.77 8.77 -4.08
CA TRP A 65 1.21 8.08 -5.25
C TRP A 65 0.92 9.03 -6.41
N SER A 66 0.46 10.25 -6.11
CA SER A 66 0.32 11.30 -7.13
C SER A 66 1.63 11.58 -7.87
N GLN A 67 2.74 11.67 -7.14
CA GLN A 67 4.06 11.92 -7.76
C GLN A 67 4.53 10.74 -8.61
N TYR A 68 4.34 9.49 -8.16
CA TYR A 68 4.68 8.32 -8.98
C TYR A 68 3.90 8.29 -10.29
N GLY A 69 2.60 8.55 -10.25
CA GLY A 69 1.77 8.59 -11.44
C GLY A 69 2.13 9.76 -12.37
N ILE A 70 2.45 10.95 -11.85
CA ILE A 70 2.95 12.07 -12.65
C ILE A 70 4.20 11.65 -13.42
N LYS A 71 5.19 11.05 -12.75
CA LYS A 71 6.43 10.61 -13.38
C LYS A 71 6.20 9.54 -14.45
N ALA A 72 5.29 8.62 -14.23
CA ALA A 72 4.91 7.63 -15.24
C ALA A 72 4.24 8.28 -16.46
N CYS A 73 3.33 9.22 -16.25
CA CYS A 73 2.69 9.98 -17.34
C CYS A 73 3.66 10.85 -18.10
N GLU A 74 4.57 11.55 -17.41
CA GLU A 74 5.63 12.35 -18.04
C GLU A 74 6.53 11.49 -18.94
N TYR A 75 6.85 10.27 -18.50
CA TYR A 75 7.67 9.34 -19.28
C TYR A 75 6.97 8.87 -20.57
N ILE A 76 5.67 8.59 -20.51
CA ILE A 76 4.91 8.03 -21.64
C ILE A 76 4.43 9.14 -22.60
N PHE A 77 3.89 10.25 -22.07
CA PHE A 77 3.17 11.27 -22.81
C PHE A 77 3.88 12.63 -22.85
N GLY A 78 5.03 12.74 -22.18
CA GLY A 78 5.79 13.99 -22.09
C GLY A 78 5.33 14.90 -20.94
N VAL A 79 6.12 15.96 -20.69
CA VAL A 79 5.98 16.84 -19.51
C VAL A 79 4.61 17.53 -19.42
N SER A 80 3.99 17.83 -20.57
CA SER A 80 2.68 18.50 -20.60
C SER A 80 1.54 17.68 -20.04
N SER A 81 1.71 16.35 -19.93
CA SER A 81 0.68 15.44 -19.38
C SER A 81 0.50 15.57 -17.87
N ALA A 82 1.47 16.14 -17.16
CA ALA A 82 1.44 16.26 -15.70
C ALA A 82 0.23 17.03 -15.17
N ALA A 83 -0.17 18.10 -15.86
CA ALA A 83 -1.31 18.93 -15.46
C ALA A 83 -2.64 18.16 -15.59
N VAL A 84 -2.81 17.48 -16.73
CA VAL A 84 -3.99 16.65 -17.00
C VAL A 84 -4.08 15.51 -15.98
N TYR A 85 -2.96 14.82 -15.73
CA TYR A 85 -2.91 13.74 -14.74
C TYR A 85 -3.32 14.22 -13.34
N ARG A 86 -2.80 15.37 -12.87
CA ARG A 86 -3.15 15.93 -11.56
C ARG A 86 -4.64 16.18 -11.44
N PHE A 87 -5.25 16.77 -12.46
CA PHE A 87 -6.67 17.05 -12.46
C PHE A 87 -7.48 15.75 -12.36
N VAL A 88 -7.16 14.77 -13.19
CA VAL A 88 -7.81 13.45 -13.20
C VAL A 88 -7.61 12.74 -11.86
N PHE A 89 -6.39 12.77 -11.30
CA PHE A 89 -6.08 12.15 -10.02
C PHE A 89 -6.90 12.74 -8.87
N VAL A 90 -7.01 14.07 -8.79
CA VAL A 90 -7.84 14.75 -7.77
C VAL A 90 -9.31 14.35 -7.92
N LEU A 91 -9.82 14.33 -9.14
CA LEU A 91 -11.20 13.95 -9.41
C LEU A 91 -11.48 12.51 -8.97
N PHE A 92 -10.59 11.56 -9.29
CA PHE A 92 -10.73 10.18 -8.83
C PHE A 92 -10.56 10.03 -7.31
N THR A 93 -9.73 10.85 -6.68
CA THR A 93 -9.60 10.86 -5.21
C THR A 93 -10.92 11.27 -4.55
N VAL A 94 -11.59 12.29 -5.08
CA VAL A 94 -12.91 12.73 -4.57
C VAL A 94 -13.98 11.66 -4.80
N ILE A 95 -14.02 11.07 -5.98
CA ILE A 95 -14.95 9.96 -6.28
C ILE A 95 -14.67 8.77 -5.34
N GLY A 96 -13.41 8.39 -5.16
CA GLY A 96 -13.00 7.30 -4.28
C GLY A 96 -13.42 7.50 -2.83
N ALA A 97 -13.47 8.76 -2.35
CA ALA A 97 -13.93 9.08 -1.01
C ALA A 97 -15.44 8.83 -0.80
N THR A 98 -16.22 8.73 -1.88
CA THR A 98 -17.67 8.47 -1.83
C THR A 98 -18.03 7.00 -2.02
N VAL A 99 -17.08 6.18 -2.46
CA VAL A 99 -17.29 4.75 -2.73
C VAL A 99 -17.23 3.95 -1.42
N SER A 100 -18.03 2.89 -1.32
CA SER A 100 -17.97 1.99 -0.16
C SER A 100 -16.59 1.32 -0.03
N LEU A 101 -16.16 1.06 1.19
CA LEU A 101 -14.86 0.43 1.48
C LEU A 101 -14.68 -0.89 0.71
N LYS A 102 -15.72 -1.73 0.68
CA LYS A 102 -15.68 -3.00 -0.05
C LYS A 102 -15.45 -2.81 -1.55
N ALA A 103 -16.20 -1.90 -2.19
CA ALA A 103 -16.03 -1.63 -3.62
C ALA A 103 -14.65 -1.03 -3.94
N ALA A 104 -14.11 -0.20 -3.04
CA ALA A 104 -12.75 0.32 -3.18
C ALA A 104 -11.70 -0.80 -3.16
N TRP A 105 -11.85 -1.79 -2.26
CA TRP A 105 -10.97 -2.96 -2.20
C TRP A 105 -11.10 -3.83 -3.45
N ASP A 106 -12.31 -4.17 -3.87
CA ASP A 106 -12.55 -5.01 -5.04
C ASP A 106 -11.93 -4.37 -6.31
N ILE A 107 -12.09 -3.07 -6.49
CA ILE A 107 -11.49 -2.31 -7.60
C ILE A 107 -9.95 -2.33 -7.51
N SER A 108 -9.40 -2.09 -6.32
CA SER A 108 -7.95 -2.10 -6.10
C SER A 108 -7.35 -3.46 -6.42
N ASP A 109 -7.99 -4.55 -6.03
CA ASP A 109 -7.51 -5.92 -6.27
C ASP A 109 -7.53 -6.26 -7.77
N ILE A 110 -8.56 -5.82 -8.50
CA ILE A 110 -8.61 -5.99 -9.96
C ILE A 110 -7.43 -5.27 -10.63
N PHE A 111 -7.18 -4.00 -10.28
CA PHE A 111 -6.07 -3.24 -10.87
C PHE A 111 -4.70 -3.79 -10.46
N ASN A 112 -4.53 -4.24 -9.21
CA ASN A 112 -3.31 -4.91 -8.77
C ASN A 112 -3.06 -6.20 -9.56
N GLY A 113 -4.09 -6.99 -9.81
CA GLY A 113 -4.01 -8.17 -10.66
C GLY A 113 -3.60 -7.83 -12.10
N LEU A 114 -4.20 -6.79 -12.68
CA LEU A 114 -3.86 -6.33 -14.01
C LEU A 114 -2.41 -5.81 -14.11
N MET A 115 -1.90 -5.14 -13.07
CA MET A 115 -0.49 -4.69 -13.00
C MET A 115 0.51 -5.85 -12.96
N ALA A 116 0.12 -7.01 -12.44
CA ALA A 116 1.00 -8.18 -12.41
C ALA A 116 1.36 -8.68 -13.79
N LEU A 117 0.45 -8.60 -14.77
CA LEU A 117 0.67 -9.10 -16.13
C LEU A 117 1.87 -8.43 -16.83
N PRO A 118 1.89 -7.09 -17.03
CA PRO A 118 3.03 -6.44 -17.68
C PRO A 118 4.31 -6.57 -16.85
N ASN A 119 4.22 -6.64 -15.52
CA ASN A 119 5.38 -6.81 -14.66
C ASN A 119 6.02 -8.20 -14.83
N LEU A 120 5.21 -9.26 -14.90
CA LEU A 120 5.69 -10.62 -15.16
C LEU A 120 6.36 -10.73 -16.55
N VAL A 121 5.75 -10.11 -17.56
CA VAL A 121 6.34 -10.05 -18.92
C VAL A 121 7.69 -9.35 -18.87
N GLY A 122 7.78 -8.18 -18.21
CA GLY A 122 9.05 -7.46 -18.05
C GLY A 122 10.11 -8.27 -17.32
N LEU A 123 9.75 -8.95 -16.23
CA LEU A 123 10.65 -9.81 -15.48
C LEU A 123 11.15 -10.99 -16.32
N PHE A 124 10.27 -11.60 -17.12
CA PHE A 124 10.64 -12.71 -17.99
C PHE A 124 11.72 -12.30 -19.02
N PHE A 125 11.55 -11.13 -19.66
CA PHE A 125 12.56 -10.62 -20.61
C PHE A 125 13.84 -10.14 -19.94
N LEU A 126 13.77 -9.64 -18.70
CA LEU A 126 14.94 -9.15 -17.96
C LEU A 126 15.72 -10.26 -17.23
N ALA A 127 15.11 -11.40 -16.96
CA ALA A 127 15.73 -12.50 -16.23
C ALA A 127 17.08 -12.98 -16.82
N PRO A 128 17.23 -13.15 -18.16
CA PRO A 128 18.52 -13.52 -18.74
C PRO A 128 19.59 -12.46 -18.50
N LYS A 129 19.22 -11.18 -18.58
CA LYS A 129 20.14 -10.06 -18.36
C LYS A 129 20.62 -9.99 -16.91
N VAL A 130 19.71 -10.19 -15.95
CA VAL A 130 20.03 -10.26 -14.51
C VAL A 130 21.01 -11.42 -14.27
N LYS A 131 20.75 -12.61 -14.84
CA LYS A 131 21.63 -13.78 -14.72
C LYS A 131 23.04 -13.49 -15.26
N GLU A 132 23.16 -12.85 -16.42
CA GLU A 132 24.43 -12.44 -17.02
C GLU A 132 25.22 -11.50 -16.10
N ILE A 133 24.56 -10.44 -15.60
CA ILE A 133 25.20 -9.44 -14.73
C ILE A 133 25.63 -10.08 -13.42
N THR A 134 24.76 -10.88 -12.79
CA THR A 134 25.07 -11.59 -11.54
C THR A 134 26.25 -12.54 -11.71
N GLY A 135 26.31 -13.29 -12.81
CA GLY A 135 27.41 -14.17 -13.11
C GLY A 135 28.75 -13.42 -13.23
N LYS A 136 28.78 -12.28 -13.92
CA LYS A 136 29.96 -11.41 -14.02
C LYS A 136 30.40 -10.87 -12.65
N TYR A 137 29.44 -10.50 -11.80
CA TYR A 137 29.75 -9.97 -10.47
C TYR A 137 30.30 -11.04 -9.53
N THR A 138 29.73 -12.23 -9.54
CA THR A 138 30.20 -13.37 -8.74
C THR A 138 31.56 -13.87 -9.19
N GLY A 139 31.80 -13.98 -10.50
CA GLY A 139 33.11 -14.34 -11.04
C GLY A 139 34.21 -13.34 -10.69
N LYS A 140 33.89 -12.03 -10.67
CA LYS A 140 34.85 -10.99 -10.28
C LYS A 140 35.18 -11.04 -8.77
N ARG A 141 34.23 -11.42 -7.90
CA ARG A 141 34.48 -11.61 -6.47
C ARG A 141 35.41 -12.80 -6.18
N LEU A 142 35.23 -13.90 -6.89
CA LEU A 142 36.09 -15.09 -6.74
C LEU A 142 37.54 -14.81 -7.11
N ASN A 143 37.77 -14.00 -8.16
CA ASN A 143 39.14 -13.61 -8.57
C ASN A 143 39.82 -12.55 -7.68
N LEU A 144 39.09 -11.91 -6.77
CA LEU A 144 39.66 -10.97 -5.79
C LEU A 144 39.96 -11.61 -4.43
N SER A 145 39.61 -12.89 -4.27
CA SER A 145 39.86 -13.67 -3.06
C SER A 145 41.05 -14.64 -3.17
N GLU A 146 41.75 -14.67 -4.33
CA GLU A 146 43.04 -15.31 -4.56
C GLU A 146 44.16 -14.26 -4.51
#